data_c3af231a6db8d47cb77dd5c1b5235574
#
_entry.id   c3af231a6db8d47cb77dd5c1b5235574
#
_cell.length_a   1.000
_cell.length_b   1.000
_cell.length_c   1.000
_cell.angle_alpha   90.00
_cell.angle_beta   90.00
_cell.angle_gamma   90.00
#
_symmetry.space_group_name_H-M   'P 1'
#
loop_
_entity.id
_entity.type
_entity.pdbx_description
1 polymer ?
#
loop_
_entity_poly.entity_id
_entity_poly.type
_entity_poly.pdbx_seq_one_letter_code
_entity_poly.pdbx_strand_id
1 'polypeptide(L)'
;YNISSDILRYYEKIGLIIPDVRDENGYRYYSQKQIWKLNNIRNLRNLGVGLKEITEFMEDRNLIKTKEVIDFQLIKIEEKLKKLSELKKELKDKKKNIEYFEKFEEYEKPVLKEIDKRYILYKKGNFHEEWEIDFELKKLKKKLPDDNDFIFTESEVGTTILKENWENNKYLDYSSTFVITTDKAENTIEKGLYLTFVFKGSYEKVREHYTFLKEYIKTNNLTVVGDIIEIYHIEI
;
A
#
# COMPACT_ATOMS: atom_id res chain seq x y z
N TYR A 1 10.99 -31.52 -5.18
CA TYR A 1 10.98 -30.80 -3.88
C TYR A 1 11.21 -29.29 -4.05
N ASN A 2 11.39 -28.79 -5.29
CA ASN A 2 11.64 -27.38 -5.60
C ASN A 2 12.75 -26.72 -4.76
N ILE A 3 13.86 -27.42 -4.58
CA ILE A 3 15.04 -26.91 -3.90
C ILE A 3 16.20 -26.96 -4.89
N SER A 4 16.87 -25.84 -5.10
CA SER A 4 18.00 -25.76 -6.00
C SER A 4 19.23 -26.51 -5.45
N SER A 5 20.10 -26.98 -6.34
CA SER A 5 21.37 -27.60 -5.97
C SER A 5 22.27 -26.69 -5.13
N ASP A 6 22.17 -25.38 -5.35
CA ASP A 6 22.96 -24.39 -4.60
C ASP A 6 22.49 -24.26 -3.15
N ILE A 7 21.18 -24.32 -2.90
CA ILE A 7 20.63 -24.35 -1.55
C ILE A 7 21.08 -25.61 -0.82
N LEU A 8 21.07 -26.77 -1.49
CA LEU A 8 21.56 -28.03 -0.89
C LEU A 8 23.05 -27.97 -0.56
N ARG A 9 23.87 -27.40 -1.45
CA ARG A 9 25.31 -27.17 -1.20
C ARG A 9 25.55 -26.23 -0.02
N TYR A 10 24.71 -25.18 0.10
CA TYR A 10 24.79 -24.25 1.21
C TYR A 10 24.40 -24.94 2.54
N TYR A 11 23.32 -25.73 2.54
CA TYR A 11 22.91 -26.49 3.73
C TYR A 11 23.95 -27.53 4.16
N GLU A 12 24.65 -28.13 3.20
CA GLU A 12 25.78 -28.99 3.48
C GLU A 12 26.95 -28.23 4.11
N LYS A 13 27.29 -27.06 3.56
CA LYS A 13 28.38 -26.21 4.08
C LYS A 13 28.15 -25.79 5.54
N ILE A 14 26.91 -25.53 5.94
CA ILE A 14 26.56 -25.19 7.32
C ILE A 14 26.22 -26.40 8.21
N GLY A 15 26.40 -27.63 7.71
CA GLY A 15 26.15 -28.85 8.44
C GLY A 15 24.68 -29.22 8.65
N LEU A 16 23.75 -28.47 8.06
CA LEU A 16 22.32 -28.66 8.26
C LEU A 16 21.75 -29.89 7.54
N ILE A 17 22.24 -30.20 6.32
CA ILE A 17 21.95 -31.41 5.54
C ILE A 17 23.28 -31.98 5.04
N ILE A 18 23.52 -33.26 5.28
CA ILE A 18 24.75 -33.93 4.82
C ILE A 18 24.31 -35.06 3.90
N PRO A 19 24.81 -35.16 2.64
CA PRO A 19 24.48 -36.28 1.77
C PRO A 19 25.01 -37.58 2.37
N ASP A 20 24.23 -38.65 2.25
CA ASP A 20 24.66 -39.97 2.78
C ASP A 20 25.79 -40.56 1.95
N VAL A 21 25.80 -40.31 0.63
CA VAL A 21 26.80 -40.79 -0.29
C VAL A 21 27.16 -39.70 -1.31
N ARG A 22 28.44 -39.63 -1.70
CA ARG A 22 28.88 -38.96 -2.91
C ARG A 22 29.50 -40.00 -3.82
N ASP A 23 29.10 -40.04 -5.08
CA ASP A 23 29.75 -40.92 -6.05
C ASP A 23 31.08 -40.34 -6.58
N GLU A 24 31.78 -41.13 -7.39
CA GLU A 24 33.05 -40.75 -7.99
C GLU A 24 32.96 -39.52 -8.91
N ASN A 25 31.77 -39.24 -9.43
CA ASN A 25 31.44 -38.07 -10.28
C ASN A 25 31.03 -36.85 -9.47
N GLY A 26 31.01 -36.96 -8.13
CA GLY A 26 30.66 -35.86 -7.23
C GLY A 26 29.14 -35.66 -7.03
N TYR A 27 28.27 -36.53 -7.56
CA TYR A 27 26.83 -36.46 -7.32
C TYR A 27 26.48 -36.82 -5.86
N ARG A 28 25.51 -36.10 -5.32
CA ARG A 28 25.05 -36.22 -3.94
C ARG A 28 23.78 -37.06 -3.87
N TYR A 29 23.80 -38.05 -3.01
CA TYR A 29 22.65 -38.91 -2.75
C TYR A 29 22.17 -38.73 -1.32
N TYR A 30 20.86 -38.59 -1.17
CA TYR A 30 20.22 -38.32 0.10
C TYR A 30 19.20 -39.42 0.43
N SER A 31 19.28 -39.96 1.63
CA SER A 31 18.33 -40.95 2.12
C SER A 31 16.96 -40.35 2.39
N GLN A 32 15.96 -41.20 2.55
CA GLN A 32 14.61 -40.81 2.94
C GLN A 32 14.59 -39.99 4.25
N LYS A 33 15.50 -40.29 5.19
CA LYS A 33 15.66 -39.56 6.45
C LYS A 33 16.12 -38.12 6.20
N GLN A 34 17.04 -37.90 5.26
CA GLN A 34 17.49 -36.55 4.87
C GLN A 34 16.41 -35.77 4.13
N ILE A 35 15.60 -36.44 3.32
CA ILE A 35 14.44 -35.83 2.65
C ILE A 35 13.42 -35.33 3.66
N TRP A 36 13.15 -36.12 4.70
CA TRP A 36 12.24 -35.70 5.78
C TRP A 36 12.82 -34.47 6.53
N LYS A 37 14.12 -34.46 6.83
CA LYS A 37 14.81 -33.34 7.45
C LYS A 37 14.68 -32.08 6.59
N LEU A 38 14.88 -32.21 5.28
CA LEU A 38 14.78 -31.14 4.30
C LEU A 38 13.36 -30.52 4.23
N ASN A 39 12.33 -31.36 4.30
CA ASN A 39 10.95 -30.89 4.35
C ASN A 39 10.65 -30.04 5.59
N ASN A 40 11.15 -30.45 6.77
CA ASN A 40 11.00 -29.68 7.99
C ASN A 40 11.73 -28.34 7.90
N ILE A 41 12.96 -28.32 7.37
CA ILE A 41 13.71 -27.08 7.16
C ILE A 41 12.92 -26.13 6.26
N ARG A 42 12.40 -26.62 5.14
CA ARG A 42 11.58 -25.81 4.22
C ARG A 42 10.35 -25.24 4.89
N ASN A 43 9.61 -26.05 5.65
CA ASN A 43 8.40 -25.60 6.34
C ASN A 43 8.72 -24.49 7.35
N LEU A 44 9.78 -24.64 8.13
CA LEU A 44 10.23 -23.63 9.08
C LEU A 44 10.69 -22.34 8.38
N ARG A 45 11.42 -22.47 7.26
CA ARG A 45 11.83 -21.32 6.45
C ARG A 45 10.65 -20.55 5.85
N ASN A 46 9.64 -21.25 5.36
CA ASN A 46 8.41 -20.62 4.84
C ASN A 46 7.65 -19.82 5.90
N LEU A 47 7.86 -20.13 7.16
CA LEU A 47 7.31 -19.40 8.32
C LEU A 47 8.24 -18.29 8.83
N GLY A 48 9.41 -18.11 8.18
CA GLY A 48 10.35 -17.04 8.51
C GLY A 48 11.36 -17.39 9.60
N VAL A 49 11.45 -18.68 10.02
CA VAL A 49 12.44 -19.13 11.01
C VAL A 49 13.85 -19.03 10.42
N GLY A 50 14.79 -18.47 11.18
CA GLY A 50 16.20 -18.35 10.80
C GLY A 50 16.89 -19.70 10.68
N LEU A 51 17.91 -19.81 9.80
CA LEU A 51 18.64 -21.08 9.63
C LEU A 51 19.37 -21.50 10.91
N LYS A 52 19.87 -20.54 11.69
CA LYS A 52 20.53 -20.80 12.97
C LYS A 52 19.58 -21.50 13.95
N GLU A 53 18.40 -20.93 14.13
CA GLU A 53 17.34 -21.49 14.99
C GLU A 53 16.92 -22.88 14.52
N ILE A 54 16.83 -23.08 13.19
CA ILE A 54 16.51 -24.40 12.61
C ILE A 54 17.61 -25.41 12.92
N THR A 55 18.88 -25.02 12.84
CA THR A 55 20.00 -25.91 13.16
C THR A 55 19.96 -26.33 14.62
N GLU A 56 19.81 -25.38 15.54
CA GLU A 56 19.71 -25.62 16.97
C GLU A 56 18.54 -26.58 17.30
N PHE A 57 17.38 -26.35 16.65
CA PHE A 57 16.22 -27.24 16.78
C PHE A 57 16.48 -28.66 16.27
N MET A 58 17.23 -28.79 15.15
CA MET A 58 17.51 -30.08 14.54
C MET A 58 18.53 -30.94 15.34
N GLU A 59 19.43 -30.29 16.09
CA GLU A 59 20.45 -30.96 16.90
C GLU A 59 19.91 -31.53 18.22
N ASP A 60 19.03 -30.80 18.88
CA ASP A 60 18.48 -31.19 20.17
C ASP A 60 16.94 -31.25 20.11
N ARG A 61 16.44 -32.35 19.53
CA ARG A 61 15.01 -32.64 19.45
C ARG A 61 14.48 -33.23 20.70
N ASN A 62 13.74 -32.45 21.46
CA ASN A 62 12.92 -32.95 22.55
C ASN A 62 11.48 -32.43 22.41
N LEU A 63 10.55 -32.97 23.17
CA LEU A 63 9.13 -32.62 23.12
C LEU A 63 8.89 -31.14 23.48
N ILE A 64 9.70 -30.57 24.36
CA ILE A 64 9.59 -29.17 24.80
C ILE A 64 9.94 -28.26 23.66
N LYS A 65 11.12 -28.43 23.05
CA LYS A 65 11.55 -27.62 21.89
C LYS A 65 10.61 -27.78 20.68
N THR A 66 10.09 -28.99 20.47
CA THR A 66 9.11 -29.22 19.40
C THR A 66 7.85 -28.38 19.62
N LYS A 67 7.36 -28.32 20.86
CA LYS A 67 6.20 -27.51 21.22
C LYS A 67 6.47 -26.03 21.06
N GLU A 68 7.61 -25.51 21.51
CA GLU A 68 8.03 -24.12 21.34
C GLU A 68 8.06 -23.71 19.86
N VAL A 69 8.59 -24.57 18.98
CA VAL A 69 8.61 -24.30 17.53
C VAL A 69 7.20 -24.28 16.95
N ILE A 70 6.32 -25.18 17.38
CA ILE A 70 4.91 -25.20 16.96
C ILE A 70 4.20 -23.92 17.42
N ASP A 71 4.38 -23.52 18.68
CA ASP A 71 3.78 -22.30 19.24
C ASP A 71 4.27 -21.05 18.47
N PHE A 72 5.57 -20.98 18.17
CA PHE A 72 6.10 -19.92 17.32
C PHE A 72 5.49 -19.92 15.91
N GLN A 73 5.31 -21.08 15.29
CA GLN A 73 4.65 -21.20 13.98
C GLN A 73 3.20 -20.71 14.02
N LEU A 74 2.46 -21.07 15.07
CA LEU A 74 1.08 -20.62 15.27
C LEU A 74 1.00 -19.10 15.35
N ILE A 75 1.87 -18.46 16.14
CA ILE A 75 1.95 -16.99 16.23
C ILE A 75 2.19 -16.38 14.85
N LYS A 76 3.17 -16.92 14.09
CA LYS A 76 3.47 -16.41 12.74
C LYS A 76 2.32 -16.59 11.74
N ILE A 77 1.57 -17.66 11.86
CA ILE A 77 0.37 -17.89 11.04
C ILE A 77 -0.72 -16.89 11.42
N GLU A 78 -0.94 -16.64 12.71
CA GLU A 78 -1.93 -15.65 13.17
C GLU A 78 -1.59 -14.23 12.69
N GLU A 79 -0.31 -13.83 12.76
CA GLU A 79 0.16 -12.55 12.18
C GLU A 79 -0.16 -12.44 10.68
N LYS A 80 0.09 -13.51 9.91
CA LYS A 80 -0.22 -13.55 8.47
C LYS A 80 -1.72 -13.52 8.21
N LEU A 81 -2.51 -14.24 8.98
CA LEU A 81 -3.97 -14.24 8.85
C LEU A 81 -4.55 -12.87 9.14
N LYS A 82 -4.03 -12.17 10.17
CA LYS A 82 -4.43 -10.80 10.47
C LYS A 82 -4.17 -9.88 9.27
N LYS A 83 -2.95 -9.88 8.74
CA LYS A 83 -2.59 -9.07 7.55
C LYS A 83 -3.47 -9.38 6.33
N LEU A 84 -3.72 -10.66 6.05
CA LEU A 84 -4.59 -11.07 4.94
C LEU A 84 -6.06 -10.64 5.16
N SER A 85 -6.53 -10.63 6.40
CA SER A 85 -7.87 -10.16 6.73
C SER A 85 -8.01 -8.65 6.53
N GLU A 86 -7.01 -7.89 6.93
CA GLU A 86 -6.92 -6.44 6.70
C GLU A 86 -6.94 -6.13 5.21
N LEU A 87 -6.05 -6.75 4.43
CA LEU A 87 -6.02 -6.62 2.97
C LEU A 87 -7.35 -6.98 2.30
N LYS A 88 -7.99 -8.07 2.75
CA LYS A 88 -9.31 -8.45 2.23
C LYS A 88 -10.37 -7.39 2.50
N LYS A 89 -10.31 -6.74 3.65
CA LYS A 89 -11.22 -5.63 4.00
C LYS A 89 -10.96 -4.46 3.04
N GLU A 90 -9.71 -4.03 2.88
CA GLU A 90 -9.31 -2.94 1.98
C GLU A 90 -9.82 -3.17 0.54
N LEU A 91 -9.57 -4.37 -0.02
CA LEU A 91 -10.05 -4.71 -1.35
C LEU A 91 -11.57 -4.67 -1.48
N LYS A 92 -12.31 -5.08 -0.43
CA LYS A 92 -13.76 -5.00 -0.41
C LYS A 92 -14.26 -3.56 -0.39
N ASP A 93 -13.60 -2.70 0.38
CA ASP A 93 -14.01 -1.30 0.50
C ASP A 93 -13.65 -0.55 -0.79
N LYS A 94 -12.50 -0.84 -1.41
CA LYS A 94 -12.18 -0.34 -2.75
C LYS A 94 -13.21 -0.78 -3.80
N LYS A 95 -13.60 -2.05 -3.80
CA LYS A 95 -14.65 -2.53 -4.69
C LYS A 95 -15.96 -1.77 -4.51
N LYS A 96 -16.38 -1.53 -3.26
CA LYS A 96 -17.59 -0.73 -2.97
C LYS A 96 -17.45 0.70 -3.48
N ASN A 97 -16.27 1.30 -3.35
CA ASN A 97 -15.99 2.64 -3.84
C ASN A 97 -16.12 2.71 -5.36
N ILE A 98 -15.57 1.73 -6.08
CA ILE A 98 -15.74 1.61 -7.54
C ILE A 98 -17.23 1.47 -7.90
N GLU A 99 -17.95 0.56 -7.26
CA GLU A 99 -19.40 0.34 -7.49
C GLU A 99 -20.24 1.59 -7.18
N TYR A 100 -19.83 2.38 -6.18
CA TYR A 100 -20.45 3.68 -5.88
C TYR A 100 -20.24 4.66 -7.03
N PHE A 101 -18.99 4.82 -7.49
CA PHE A 101 -18.70 5.76 -8.58
C PHE A 101 -19.21 5.28 -9.95
N GLU A 102 -19.38 3.98 -10.18
CA GLU A 102 -20.07 3.49 -11.38
C GLU A 102 -21.52 3.97 -11.47
N LYS A 103 -22.19 4.09 -10.33
CA LYS A 103 -23.62 4.52 -10.21
C LYS A 103 -23.78 5.99 -9.86
N PHE A 104 -22.68 6.72 -9.75
CA PHE A 104 -22.72 8.12 -9.35
C PHE A 104 -23.33 8.96 -10.47
N GLU A 105 -24.43 9.67 -10.16
CA GLU A 105 -25.22 10.42 -11.16
C GLU A 105 -24.86 11.91 -11.25
N GLU A 106 -24.03 12.39 -10.33
CA GLU A 106 -23.64 13.80 -10.24
C GLU A 106 -22.31 14.12 -10.95
N TYR A 107 -21.90 13.28 -11.92
CA TYR A 107 -20.72 13.60 -12.72
C TYR A 107 -20.91 14.89 -13.50
N GLU A 108 -19.85 15.70 -13.53
CA GLU A 108 -19.79 16.98 -14.25
C GLU A 108 -20.88 17.98 -13.82
N LYS A 109 -21.39 17.82 -12.59
CA LYS A 109 -22.34 18.73 -11.98
C LYS A 109 -21.71 19.44 -10.78
N PRO A 110 -21.57 20.77 -10.78
CA PRO A 110 -21.14 21.50 -9.60
C PRO A 110 -22.20 21.43 -8.50
N VAL A 111 -21.82 21.01 -7.31
CA VAL A 111 -22.73 20.87 -6.17
C VAL A 111 -22.11 21.50 -4.92
N LEU A 112 -22.86 22.37 -4.24
CA LEU A 112 -22.44 22.90 -2.94
C LEU A 112 -22.71 21.86 -1.86
N LYS A 113 -21.66 21.42 -1.16
CA LYS A 113 -21.72 20.42 -0.09
C LYS A 113 -20.98 20.93 1.14
N GLU A 114 -21.55 20.66 2.30
CA GLU A 114 -20.84 20.82 3.57
C GLU A 114 -19.91 19.63 3.76
N ILE A 115 -18.62 19.89 3.89
CA ILE A 115 -17.59 18.88 4.11
C ILE A 115 -17.12 18.99 5.55
N ASP A 116 -17.09 17.87 6.26
CA ASP A 116 -16.55 17.81 7.60
C ASP A 116 -15.02 17.90 7.59
N LYS A 117 -14.46 18.29 8.73
CA LYS A 117 -13.02 18.38 8.93
C LYS A 117 -12.36 17.02 8.70
N ARG A 118 -11.28 17.00 7.89
CA ARG A 118 -10.47 15.83 7.61
C ARG A 118 -9.01 16.08 7.97
N TYR A 119 -8.36 15.11 8.59
CA TYR A 119 -6.93 15.17 8.88
C TYR A 119 -6.13 14.69 7.67
N ILE A 120 -5.00 15.33 7.40
CA ILE A 120 -4.14 15.01 6.26
C ILE A 120 -2.66 14.92 6.67
N LEU A 121 -1.96 13.95 6.12
CA LEU A 121 -0.51 13.99 6.03
C LEU A 121 -0.15 14.75 4.75
N TYR A 122 0.64 15.79 4.89
CA TYR A 122 0.78 16.82 3.89
C TYR A 122 2.26 17.03 3.53
N LYS A 123 2.53 17.25 2.26
CA LYS A 123 3.85 17.65 1.74
C LYS A 123 3.70 18.86 0.84
N LYS A 124 4.22 19.98 1.30
CA LYS A 124 4.33 21.20 0.51
C LYS A 124 5.43 21.05 -0.55
N GLY A 125 5.17 21.50 -1.75
CA GLY A 125 6.11 21.46 -2.87
C GLY A 125 5.63 22.35 -4.01
N ASN A 126 6.30 22.24 -5.14
CA ASN A 126 5.89 22.80 -6.41
C ASN A 126 6.02 21.67 -7.43
N PHE A 127 4.90 21.02 -7.71
CA PHE A 127 4.84 19.82 -8.53
C PHE A 127 4.19 20.16 -9.87
N HIS A 128 4.78 19.69 -10.96
CA HIS A 128 4.29 19.93 -12.32
C HIS A 128 4.01 18.63 -13.05
N GLU A 129 4.60 17.52 -12.59
CA GLU A 129 4.50 16.22 -13.21
C GLU A 129 3.88 15.19 -12.25
N GLU A 130 3.07 14.28 -12.79
CA GLU A 130 2.39 13.23 -12.00
C GLU A 130 3.36 12.38 -11.20
N TRP A 131 4.50 12.01 -11.77
CA TRP A 131 5.48 11.15 -11.09
C TRP A 131 6.10 11.82 -9.84
N GLU A 132 6.19 13.17 -9.81
CA GLU A 132 6.65 13.91 -8.63
C GLU A 132 5.64 13.77 -7.49
N ILE A 133 4.35 13.88 -7.82
CA ILE A 133 3.23 13.70 -6.88
C ILE A 133 3.24 12.28 -6.36
N ASP A 134 3.29 11.28 -7.23
CA ASP A 134 3.33 9.85 -6.85
C ASP A 134 4.49 9.50 -5.94
N PHE A 135 5.67 10.07 -6.22
CA PHE A 135 6.85 9.84 -5.41
C PHE A 135 6.69 10.36 -3.98
N GLU A 136 6.13 11.56 -3.81
CA GLU A 136 5.89 12.12 -2.48
C GLU A 136 4.71 11.43 -1.77
N LEU A 137 3.66 11.04 -2.51
CA LEU A 137 2.56 10.25 -1.95
C LEU A 137 3.05 8.91 -1.40
N LYS A 138 3.95 8.21 -2.08
CA LYS A 138 4.58 6.98 -1.58
C LYS A 138 5.33 7.22 -0.28
N LYS A 139 6.03 8.36 -0.13
CA LYS A 139 6.71 8.71 1.11
C LYS A 139 5.74 9.05 2.23
N LEU A 140 4.64 9.72 1.93
CA LEU A 140 3.60 10.04 2.92
C LEU A 140 2.89 8.78 3.39
N LYS A 141 2.53 7.89 2.49
CA LYS A 141 1.89 6.59 2.80
C LYS A 141 2.74 5.75 3.75
N LYS A 142 4.07 5.73 3.58
CA LYS A 142 5.02 5.04 4.50
C LYS A 142 5.01 5.56 5.95
N LYS A 143 4.45 6.73 6.20
CA LYS A 143 4.30 7.28 7.55
C LYS A 143 3.01 6.83 8.23
N LEU A 144 2.10 6.20 7.51
CA LEU A 144 0.90 5.61 8.07
C LEU A 144 1.26 4.28 8.77
N PRO A 145 0.52 3.91 9.84
CA PRO A 145 0.81 2.71 10.63
C PRO A 145 0.72 1.40 9.83
N ASP A 146 -0.03 1.40 8.74
CA ASP A 146 -0.28 0.23 7.88
C ASP A 146 0.43 0.40 6.53
N ASP A 147 1.77 0.26 6.53
CA ASP A 147 2.58 0.22 5.31
C ASP A 147 2.45 -1.16 4.64
N ASN A 148 1.31 -1.39 4.00
CA ASN A 148 1.14 -2.52 3.11
C ASN A 148 1.63 -2.12 1.72
N ASP A 149 2.66 -2.80 1.19
CA ASP A 149 3.23 -2.65 -0.17
C ASP A 149 2.22 -2.93 -1.31
N PHE A 150 0.92 -2.89 -1.04
CA PHE A 150 -0.11 -3.13 -2.03
C PHE A 150 -0.51 -1.85 -2.76
N ILE A 151 -0.60 -1.95 -4.08
CA ILE A 151 -0.93 -0.88 -5.04
C ILE A 151 -2.28 -0.20 -4.74
N PHE A 152 -3.11 -0.80 -3.87
CA PHE A 152 -4.48 -0.40 -3.62
C PHE A 152 -4.77 -0.05 -2.15
N THR A 153 -3.95 0.78 -1.52
CA THR A 153 -4.27 1.30 -0.18
C THR A 153 -5.45 2.28 -0.23
N GLU A 154 -6.36 2.16 0.74
CA GLU A 154 -7.60 2.95 0.84
C GLU A 154 -7.42 4.44 1.14
N SER A 155 -6.19 4.89 1.33
CA SER A 155 -5.97 6.29 1.65
C SER A 155 -6.38 7.16 0.48
N GLU A 156 -7.46 7.91 0.63
CA GLU A 156 -7.78 8.99 -0.29
C GLU A 156 -6.58 9.92 -0.36
N VAL A 157 -6.09 10.16 -1.55
CA VAL A 157 -4.95 11.03 -1.80
C VAL A 157 -5.39 12.23 -2.61
N GLY A 158 -4.61 13.28 -2.56
CA GLY A 158 -4.97 14.47 -3.30
C GLY A 158 -3.82 15.45 -3.42
N THR A 159 -4.13 16.53 -4.14
CA THR A 159 -3.24 17.66 -4.37
C THR A 159 -3.95 18.97 -4.06
N THR A 160 -3.20 20.02 -3.87
CA THR A 160 -3.75 21.38 -3.81
C THR A 160 -3.14 22.27 -4.88
N ILE A 161 -3.93 23.18 -5.40
CA ILE A 161 -3.51 24.25 -6.29
C ILE A 161 -3.77 25.56 -5.55
N LEU A 162 -2.78 26.44 -5.47
CA LEU A 162 -2.98 27.76 -4.88
C LEU A 162 -4.09 28.51 -5.63
N LYS A 163 -4.95 29.19 -4.89
CA LYS A 163 -6.00 30.04 -5.46
C LYS A 163 -5.46 30.97 -6.53
N GLU A 164 -4.32 31.60 -6.29
CA GLU A 164 -3.66 32.49 -7.25
C GLU A 164 -3.28 31.76 -8.55
N ASN A 165 -2.73 30.55 -8.48
CA ASN A 165 -2.38 29.76 -9.64
C ASN A 165 -3.62 29.40 -10.45
N TRP A 166 -4.69 28.96 -9.76
CA TRP A 166 -5.94 28.62 -10.38
C TRP A 166 -6.61 29.86 -11.07
N GLU A 167 -6.59 31.01 -10.42
CA GLU A 167 -7.08 32.28 -11.00
C GLU A 167 -6.31 32.67 -12.28
N ASN A 168 -5.00 32.38 -12.31
CA ASN A 168 -4.11 32.64 -13.44
C ASN A 168 -4.08 31.51 -14.50
N ASN A 169 -5.00 30.54 -14.42
CA ASN A 169 -5.10 29.37 -15.33
C ASN A 169 -3.89 28.41 -15.28
N LYS A 170 -3.14 28.42 -14.19
CA LYS A 170 -2.04 27.49 -13.94
C LYS A 170 -2.55 26.24 -13.20
N TYR A 171 -3.31 25.44 -13.89
CA TYR A 171 -4.09 24.33 -13.30
C TYR A 171 -3.26 23.09 -12.97
N LEU A 172 -2.05 22.96 -13.47
CA LEU A 172 -1.14 21.86 -13.21
C LEU A 172 0.04 22.27 -12.31
N ASP A 173 -0.02 23.47 -11.72
CA ASP A 173 0.98 23.94 -10.75
C ASP A 173 0.51 23.57 -9.33
N TYR A 174 0.78 22.35 -8.94
CA TYR A 174 0.39 21.83 -7.64
C TYR A 174 1.30 22.32 -6.53
N SER A 175 0.71 22.89 -5.49
CA SER A 175 1.43 23.47 -4.35
C SER A 175 1.67 22.48 -3.21
N SER A 176 0.96 21.38 -3.24
CA SER A 176 1.14 20.29 -2.28
C SER A 176 0.52 19.00 -2.75
N THR A 177 0.93 17.91 -2.09
CA THR A 177 0.23 16.62 -2.14
C THR A 177 -0.05 16.13 -0.73
N PHE A 178 -1.10 15.33 -0.56
CA PHE A 178 -1.51 14.85 0.76
C PHE A 178 -2.16 13.47 0.71
N VAL A 179 -2.20 12.85 1.88
CA VAL A 179 -2.94 11.61 2.15
C VAL A 179 -3.94 11.91 3.25
N ILE A 180 -5.20 11.56 3.06
CA ILE A 180 -6.23 11.67 4.11
C ILE A 180 -6.02 10.55 5.12
N THR A 181 -6.07 10.86 6.40
CA THR A 181 -5.88 9.91 7.50
C THR A 181 -7.01 10.01 8.51
N THR A 182 -7.30 8.91 9.18
CA THR A 182 -8.21 8.87 10.33
C THR A 182 -7.54 9.33 11.61
N ASP A 183 -6.22 9.27 11.68
CA ASP A 183 -5.46 9.70 12.83
C ASP A 183 -5.35 11.22 12.87
N LYS A 184 -5.33 11.79 14.08
CA LYS A 184 -5.13 13.23 14.26
C LYS A 184 -3.76 13.64 13.71
N ALA A 185 -3.77 14.61 12.80
CA ALA A 185 -2.56 15.19 12.20
C ALA A 185 -2.58 16.72 12.36
N GLU A 186 -1.42 17.35 12.17
CA GLU A 186 -1.29 18.82 12.31
C GLU A 186 -2.05 19.56 11.20
N ASN A 187 -2.08 18.97 10.00
CA ASN A 187 -2.72 19.60 8.84
C ASN A 187 -4.11 19.02 8.62
N THR A 188 -5.00 19.88 8.13
CA THR A 188 -6.42 19.51 7.96
C THR A 188 -7.01 20.16 6.71
N ILE A 189 -7.97 19.48 6.12
CA ILE A 189 -9.00 20.12 5.30
C ILE A 189 -10.08 20.55 6.28
N GLU A 190 -10.28 21.85 6.40
CA GLU A 190 -11.21 22.39 7.40
C GLU A 190 -12.67 22.10 7.04
N LYS A 191 -13.51 22.02 8.08
CA LYS A 191 -14.96 21.96 7.88
C LYS A 191 -15.44 23.23 7.19
N GLY A 192 -16.29 23.07 6.17
CA GLY A 192 -16.85 24.22 5.46
C GLY A 192 -17.76 23.84 4.29
N LEU A 193 -18.26 24.89 3.65
CA LEU A 193 -19.06 24.76 2.43
C LEU A 193 -18.12 24.77 1.22
N TYR A 194 -18.12 23.69 0.46
CA TYR A 194 -17.29 23.49 -0.72
C TYR A 194 -18.15 23.36 -1.98
N LEU A 195 -17.73 23.97 -3.05
CA LEU A 195 -18.22 23.64 -4.38
C LEU A 195 -17.48 22.37 -4.84
N THR A 196 -18.18 21.26 -4.88
CA THR A 196 -17.64 19.98 -5.32
C THR A 196 -17.99 19.72 -6.78
N PHE A 197 -17.05 19.12 -7.48
CA PHE A 197 -17.22 18.76 -8.89
C PHE A 197 -16.49 17.44 -9.14
N VAL A 198 -17.22 16.40 -9.52
CA VAL A 198 -16.67 15.07 -9.78
C VAL A 198 -16.68 14.81 -11.27
N PHE A 199 -15.56 14.41 -11.83
CA PHE A 199 -15.44 14.10 -13.25
C PHE A 199 -14.65 12.81 -13.47
N LYS A 200 -14.80 12.23 -14.66
CA LYS A 200 -14.05 11.07 -15.13
C LYS A 200 -13.11 11.50 -16.25
N GLY A 201 -11.91 10.97 -16.25
CA GLY A 201 -10.99 11.14 -17.38
C GLY A 201 -9.59 11.51 -16.97
N SER A 202 -8.72 11.68 -17.97
CA SER A 202 -7.32 12.02 -17.79
C SER A 202 -7.15 13.51 -17.44
N TYR A 203 -5.98 13.83 -16.92
CA TYR A 203 -5.54 15.21 -16.63
C TYR A 203 -5.62 16.18 -17.83
N GLU A 204 -5.66 15.67 -19.06
CA GLU A 204 -5.81 16.49 -20.26
C GLU A 204 -7.12 17.29 -20.28
N LYS A 205 -8.19 16.76 -19.67
CA LYS A 205 -9.50 17.40 -19.57
C LYS A 205 -9.65 18.38 -18.40
N VAL A 206 -8.72 18.37 -17.46
CA VAL A 206 -8.77 19.23 -16.26
C VAL A 206 -8.92 20.70 -16.61
N ARG A 207 -8.25 21.18 -17.65
CA ARG A 207 -8.36 22.58 -18.11
C ARG A 207 -9.77 22.96 -18.55
N GLU A 208 -10.47 22.07 -19.25
CA GLU A 208 -11.85 22.30 -19.70
C GLU A 208 -12.79 22.37 -18.49
N HIS A 209 -12.63 21.45 -17.56
CA HIS A 209 -13.43 21.41 -16.33
C HIS A 209 -13.22 22.65 -15.45
N TYR A 210 -12.00 23.11 -15.29
CA TYR A 210 -11.72 24.31 -14.51
C TYR A 210 -12.22 25.57 -15.18
N THR A 211 -12.18 25.66 -16.51
CA THR A 211 -12.79 26.77 -17.26
C THR A 211 -14.30 26.80 -17.04
N PHE A 212 -14.96 25.64 -17.14
CA PHE A 212 -16.39 25.50 -16.83
C PHE A 212 -16.71 25.91 -15.39
N LEU A 213 -15.94 25.46 -14.41
CA LEU A 213 -16.13 25.84 -13.01
C LEU A 213 -15.99 27.34 -12.75
N LYS A 214 -15.04 28.00 -13.42
CA LYS A 214 -14.88 29.47 -13.33
C LYS A 214 -16.12 30.20 -13.82
N GLU A 215 -16.67 29.79 -14.97
CA GLU A 215 -17.91 30.37 -15.50
C GLU A 215 -19.09 30.13 -14.57
N TYR A 216 -19.22 28.90 -14.03
CA TYR A 216 -20.26 28.55 -13.06
C TYR A 216 -20.16 29.40 -11.80
N ILE A 217 -18.97 29.55 -11.22
CA ILE A 217 -18.71 30.38 -10.02
C ILE A 217 -19.13 31.82 -10.28
N LYS A 218 -18.73 32.37 -11.42
CA LYS A 218 -19.07 33.76 -11.83
C LYS A 218 -20.58 33.93 -12.01
N THR A 219 -21.22 33.01 -12.71
CA THR A 219 -22.67 33.10 -13.03
C THR A 219 -23.52 32.98 -11.76
N ASN A 220 -23.08 32.21 -10.76
CA ASN A 220 -23.81 31.99 -9.51
C ASN A 220 -23.36 32.96 -8.39
N ASN A 221 -22.56 33.98 -8.69
CA ASN A 221 -22.06 34.96 -7.72
C ASN A 221 -21.34 34.33 -6.53
N LEU A 222 -20.63 33.23 -6.75
CA LEU A 222 -19.83 32.57 -5.73
C LEU A 222 -18.42 33.20 -5.66
N THR A 223 -17.79 33.11 -4.48
CA THR A 223 -16.44 33.60 -4.26
C THR A 223 -15.56 32.45 -3.75
N VAL A 224 -14.46 32.20 -4.46
CA VAL A 224 -13.45 31.24 -4.00
C VAL A 224 -12.65 31.89 -2.87
N VAL A 225 -12.65 31.27 -1.68
CA VAL A 225 -11.99 31.82 -0.48
C VAL A 225 -10.68 31.12 -0.13
N GLY A 226 -10.43 29.92 -0.67
CA GLY A 226 -9.22 29.14 -0.38
C GLY A 226 -8.65 28.48 -1.62
N ASP A 227 -7.62 27.67 -1.40
CA ASP A 227 -6.97 26.88 -2.43
C ASP A 227 -7.89 25.79 -2.99
N ILE A 228 -7.62 25.34 -4.19
CA ILE A 228 -8.35 24.26 -4.84
C ILE A 228 -7.79 22.93 -4.33
N ILE A 229 -8.69 22.02 -3.99
CA ILE A 229 -8.37 20.70 -3.46
C ILE A 229 -8.85 19.66 -4.45
N GLU A 230 -7.95 18.86 -4.98
CA GLU A 230 -8.26 17.69 -5.79
C GLU A 230 -8.12 16.43 -4.94
N ILE A 231 -9.11 15.54 -5.00
CA ILE A 231 -9.10 14.25 -4.31
C ILE A 231 -9.28 13.15 -5.35
N TYR A 232 -8.36 12.21 -5.36
CA TYR A 232 -8.36 11.09 -6.30
C TYR A 232 -9.05 9.89 -5.66
N HIS A 233 -10.22 9.54 -6.17
CA HIS A 233 -11.04 8.45 -5.63
C HIS A 233 -10.72 7.09 -6.26
N ILE A 234 -10.32 7.07 -7.53
CA ILE A 234 -9.99 5.86 -8.28
C ILE A 234 -8.83 6.19 -9.20
N GLU A 235 -7.71 5.52 -8.99
CA GLU A 235 -6.60 5.46 -9.93
C GLU A 235 -6.72 4.13 -10.70
N ILE A 236 -6.80 4.20 -12.03
CA ILE A 236 -6.84 3.05 -12.93
C ILE A 236 -5.61 3.07 -13.80
#